data_ae75c3d631a9d988467152caf6977969
#
_entry.id   ae75c3d631a9d988467152caf6977969
#
_cell.length_a   1.000
_cell.length_b   1.000
_cell.length_c   1.000
_cell.angle_alpha   90.00
_cell.angle_beta   90.00
_cell.angle_gamma   90.00
#
_symmetry.space_group_name_H-M   'P 1'
#
loop_
_entity.id
_entity.type
_entity.pdbx_description
1 polymer ?
#
loop_
_entity_poly.entity_id
_entity_poly.type
_entity_poly.pdbx_seq_one_letter_code
_entity_poly.pdbx_strand_id
1 'polypeptide(L)'
;MAVTTLNKMADVLTRVNGNSQMASQCTDLANEVKAALQKYAVYDHPKYGKIYAYEVDGMGNHLLMDDANVPSLLAMPYLGDVDIDDPIYQNTRRFVWSKDNPYFFRGKAGEGIGGPHMGYDMAWPMSLIMRAMTSRDDKEIKECVQMLMDTDANTGVIHESFDIKDSMHYTRPWFAWQNTLFGELILKLVKDGKTDLLISCKK
;
A
#
# COMPACT_ATOMS: atom_id res chain seq x y z
N MET A 1 0.82 5.26 10.23
CA MET A 1 -0.22 4.65 11.11
C MET A 1 -0.28 5.24 12.52
N ALA A 2 0.81 5.32 13.30
CA ALA A 2 0.74 5.83 14.68
C ALA A 2 0.07 7.20 14.78
N VAL A 3 0.52 8.17 13.97
CA VAL A 3 -0.04 9.54 13.94
C VAL A 3 -1.53 9.53 13.65
N THR A 4 -1.95 8.82 12.60
CA THR A 4 -3.36 8.74 12.18
C THR A 4 -4.22 8.07 13.25
N THR A 5 -3.72 6.98 13.85
CA THR A 5 -4.45 6.25 14.90
C THR A 5 -4.60 7.08 16.17
N LEU A 6 -3.53 7.77 16.60
CA LEU A 6 -3.57 8.65 17.77
C LEU A 6 -4.57 9.81 17.59
N ASN A 7 -4.60 10.42 16.41
CA ASN A 7 -5.59 11.48 16.11
C ASN A 7 -7.02 10.94 16.10
N LYS A 8 -7.27 9.77 15.52
CA LYS A 8 -8.59 9.12 15.57
C LYS A 8 -8.98 8.75 17.00
N MET A 9 -8.03 8.29 17.82
CA MET A 9 -8.26 7.98 19.22
C MET A 9 -8.60 9.24 20.02
N ALA A 10 -7.91 10.35 19.81
CA ALA A 10 -8.22 11.64 20.45
C ALA A 10 -9.66 12.09 20.14
N ASP A 11 -10.08 11.95 18.88
CA ASP A 11 -11.45 12.28 18.46
C ASP A 11 -12.51 11.38 19.16
N VAL A 12 -12.29 10.07 19.22
CA VAL A 12 -13.17 9.14 19.92
C VAL A 12 -13.23 9.43 21.43
N LEU A 13 -12.09 9.66 22.07
CA LEU A 13 -12.02 9.98 23.50
C LEU A 13 -12.78 11.28 23.82
N THR A 14 -12.70 12.27 22.94
CA THR A 14 -13.43 13.54 23.12
C THR A 14 -14.92 13.34 22.96
N ARG A 15 -15.36 12.69 21.88
CA ARG A 15 -16.77 12.58 21.52
C ARG A 15 -17.55 11.54 22.32
N VAL A 16 -16.92 10.42 22.67
CA VAL A 16 -17.60 9.30 23.32
C VAL A 16 -17.44 9.33 24.82
N ASN A 17 -16.21 9.50 25.31
CA ASN A 17 -15.88 9.36 26.73
C ASN A 17 -15.74 10.70 27.48
N GLY A 18 -15.69 11.84 26.78
CA GLY A 18 -15.44 13.16 27.38
C GLY A 18 -14.06 13.27 28.08
N ASN A 19 -13.11 12.38 27.77
CA ASN A 19 -11.79 12.35 28.38
C ASN A 19 -10.82 13.29 27.63
N SER A 20 -10.96 14.60 27.90
CA SER A 20 -10.15 15.64 27.25
C SER A 20 -8.65 15.52 27.57
N GLN A 21 -8.29 15.07 28.77
CA GLN A 21 -6.89 14.91 29.16
C GLN A 21 -6.18 13.85 28.30
N MET A 22 -6.77 12.66 28.17
CA MET A 22 -6.19 11.59 27.37
C MET A 22 -6.23 11.93 25.88
N ALA A 23 -7.29 12.63 25.40
CA ALA A 23 -7.34 13.13 24.05
C ALA A 23 -6.19 14.09 23.72
N SER A 24 -5.87 15.03 24.65
CA SER A 24 -4.70 15.92 24.52
C SER A 24 -3.39 15.12 24.43
N GLN A 25 -3.19 14.17 25.33
CA GLN A 25 -1.99 13.32 25.31
C GLN A 25 -1.80 12.57 23.97
N CYS A 26 -2.89 12.04 23.40
CA CYS A 26 -2.87 11.42 22.08
C CYS A 26 -2.46 12.40 20.98
N THR A 27 -3.01 13.63 21.03
CA THR A 27 -2.70 14.66 20.03
C THR A 27 -1.26 15.14 20.16
N ASP A 28 -0.76 15.34 21.38
CA ASP A 28 0.61 15.77 21.64
C ASP A 28 1.63 14.73 21.13
N LEU A 29 1.39 13.45 21.45
CA LEU A 29 2.21 12.35 20.96
C LEU A 29 2.13 12.21 19.42
N ALA A 30 0.95 12.39 18.83
CA ALA A 30 0.80 12.36 17.38
C ALA A 30 1.64 13.46 16.70
N ASN A 31 1.65 14.67 17.27
CA ASN A 31 2.43 15.79 16.76
C ASN A 31 3.94 15.55 16.90
N GLU A 32 4.39 15.01 18.04
CA GLU A 32 5.79 14.65 18.28
C GLU A 32 6.26 13.59 17.26
N VAL A 33 5.50 12.51 17.09
CA VAL A 33 5.83 11.43 16.12
C VAL A 33 5.82 11.98 14.70
N LYS A 34 4.85 12.82 14.33
CA LYS A 34 4.79 13.43 13.00
C LYS A 34 6.03 14.28 12.70
N ALA A 35 6.44 15.11 13.66
CA ALA A 35 7.66 15.92 13.53
C ALA A 35 8.91 15.06 13.38
N ALA A 36 9.02 13.98 14.16
CA ALA A 36 10.12 13.03 14.07
C ALA A 36 10.16 12.32 12.72
N LEU A 37 9.01 11.86 12.18
CA LEU A 37 8.93 11.23 10.86
C LEU A 37 9.37 12.20 9.75
N GLN A 38 8.93 13.46 9.81
CA GLN A 38 9.35 14.47 8.83
C GLN A 38 10.85 14.74 8.86
N LYS A 39 11.44 14.68 10.05
CA LYS A 39 12.87 14.96 10.25
C LYS A 39 13.76 13.77 9.89
N TYR A 40 13.34 12.55 10.21
CA TYR A 40 14.20 11.38 10.17
C TYR A 40 13.80 10.34 9.10
N ALA A 41 12.53 10.27 8.71
CA ALA A 41 12.05 9.25 7.79
C ALA A 41 11.91 9.72 6.33
N VAL A 42 12.34 10.95 6.02
CA VAL A 42 12.40 11.45 4.65
C VAL A 42 13.84 11.40 4.17
N TYR A 43 14.07 10.65 3.10
CA TYR A 43 15.38 10.48 2.46
C TYR A 43 15.44 11.21 1.13
N ASP A 44 16.54 11.91 0.86
CA ASP A 44 16.78 12.59 -0.42
C ASP A 44 17.45 11.62 -1.40
N HIS A 45 16.62 10.92 -2.17
CA HIS A 45 17.08 9.87 -3.08
C HIS A 45 17.58 10.49 -4.40
N PRO A 46 18.79 10.15 -4.90
CA PRO A 46 19.40 10.80 -6.06
C PRO A 46 18.58 10.71 -7.35
N LYS A 47 17.73 9.70 -7.50
CA LYS A 47 16.91 9.46 -8.71
C LYS A 47 15.46 9.93 -8.55
N TYR A 48 14.89 9.83 -7.37
CA TYR A 48 13.47 10.08 -7.14
C TYR A 48 13.18 11.40 -6.43
N GLY A 49 14.22 12.06 -5.88
CA GLY A 49 14.08 13.19 -4.96
C GLY A 49 13.68 12.70 -3.56
N LYS A 50 13.00 13.53 -2.78
CA LYS A 50 12.58 13.14 -1.43
C LYS A 50 11.58 12.00 -1.47
N ILE A 51 11.87 10.92 -0.73
CA ILE A 51 11.02 9.74 -0.55
C ILE A 51 10.88 9.42 0.94
N TYR A 52 9.83 8.71 1.31
CA TYR A 52 9.72 8.11 2.64
C TYR A 52 10.58 6.85 2.72
N ALA A 53 11.33 6.69 3.82
CA ALA A 53 12.03 5.46 4.15
C ALA A 53 11.04 4.45 4.76
N TYR A 54 11.25 3.16 4.48
CA TYR A 54 10.46 2.08 5.07
C TYR A 54 10.69 1.97 6.57
N GLU A 55 11.96 2.01 6.99
CA GLU A 55 12.38 2.03 8.39
C GLU A 55 13.57 2.97 8.58
N VAL A 56 13.73 3.45 9.82
CA VAL A 56 14.88 4.23 10.28
C VAL A 56 15.33 3.74 11.64
N ASP A 57 16.63 3.78 11.90
CA ASP A 57 17.22 3.33 13.18
C ASP A 57 17.42 4.47 14.20
N GLY A 58 17.10 5.71 13.85
CA GLY A 58 17.34 6.89 14.67
C GLY A 58 18.81 7.35 14.74
N MET A 59 19.73 6.65 14.08
CA MET A 59 21.15 6.94 13.99
C MET A 59 21.59 7.48 12.64
N GLY A 60 20.62 7.71 11.74
CA GLY A 60 20.85 8.26 10.41
C GLY A 60 20.82 7.22 9.28
N ASN A 61 20.59 5.95 9.57
CA ASN A 61 20.39 4.94 8.55
C ASN A 61 18.93 4.84 8.13
N HIS A 62 18.72 4.53 6.84
CA HIS A 62 17.42 4.41 6.22
C HIS A 62 17.32 3.07 5.49
N LEU A 63 16.28 2.29 5.74
CA LEU A 63 15.95 1.12 4.95
C LEU A 63 15.06 1.57 3.79
N LEU A 64 15.58 1.42 2.56
CA LEU A 64 14.90 1.84 1.34
C LEU A 64 14.33 0.63 0.62
N MET A 65 13.09 0.31 0.89
CA MET A 65 12.30 -0.75 0.27
C MET A 65 10.82 -0.48 0.48
N ASP A 66 9.97 -1.33 -0.02
CA ASP A 66 8.59 -1.51 0.43
C ASP A 66 8.26 -3.00 0.47
N ASP A 67 7.35 -3.37 1.34
CA ASP A 67 6.77 -4.70 1.49
C ASP A 67 5.29 -4.64 1.07
N ALA A 68 4.77 -5.71 0.49
CA ALA A 68 3.38 -5.74 0.04
C ALA A 68 2.35 -5.77 1.18
N ASN A 69 2.75 -6.09 2.41
CA ASN A 69 1.83 -6.06 3.55
C ASN A 69 1.26 -4.66 3.79
N VAL A 70 0.03 -4.58 4.25
CA VAL A 70 -0.58 -3.33 4.71
C VAL A 70 -0.50 -3.32 6.24
N PRO A 71 0.25 -2.39 6.85
CA PRO A 71 0.75 -1.12 6.30
C PRO A 71 1.99 -1.26 5.41
N SER A 72 2.08 -0.42 4.39
CA SER A 72 3.22 -0.27 3.48
C SER A 72 3.38 1.20 3.07
N LEU A 73 4.51 1.55 2.44
CA LEU A 73 4.67 2.90 1.90
C LEU A 73 3.66 3.17 0.78
N LEU A 74 3.38 2.17 -0.06
CA LEU A 74 2.37 2.28 -1.12
C LEU A 74 0.97 2.53 -0.55
N ALA A 75 0.65 1.95 0.61
CA ALA A 75 -0.66 2.06 1.24
C ALA A 75 -0.89 3.34 2.07
N MET A 76 0.09 4.23 2.20
CA MET A 76 0.00 5.42 3.07
C MET A 76 -1.27 6.27 2.88
N PRO A 77 -1.72 6.58 1.64
CA PRO A 77 -2.97 7.34 1.46
C PRO A 77 -4.22 6.54 1.86
N TYR A 78 -4.25 5.24 1.59
CA TYR A 78 -5.33 4.36 2.03
C TYR A 78 -5.47 4.34 3.55
N LEU A 79 -4.36 4.35 4.27
CA LEU A 79 -4.30 4.39 5.74
C LEU A 79 -4.61 5.79 6.31
N GLY A 80 -4.62 6.82 5.46
CA GLY A 80 -4.83 8.21 5.87
C GLY A 80 -3.59 8.87 6.49
N ASP A 81 -2.41 8.34 6.20
CA ASP A 81 -1.15 8.87 6.73
C ASP A 81 -0.66 10.10 5.95
N VAL A 82 -0.93 10.14 4.65
CA VAL A 82 -0.60 11.26 3.76
C VAL A 82 -1.71 11.48 2.73
N ASP A 83 -1.72 12.65 2.11
CA ASP A 83 -2.56 12.91 0.95
C ASP A 83 -2.01 12.15 -0.26
N ILE A 84 -2.90 11.69 -1.15
CA ILE A 84 -2.50 11.00 -2.38
C ILE A 84 -1.65 11.90 -3.30
N ASP A 85 -1.83 13.21 -3.23
CA ASP A 85 -1.08 14.21 -4.02
C ASP A 85 0.18 14.71 -3.30
N ASP A 86 0.51 14.19 -2.11
CA ASP A 86 1.75 14.53 -1.41
C ASP A 86 2.97 14.26 -2.31
N PRO A 87 3.82 15.25 -2.59
CA PRO A 87 4.92 15.09 -3.55
C PRO A 87 5.96 14.08 -3.09
N ILE A 88 6.17 13.93 -1.78
CA ILE A 88 7.11 12.93 -1.23
C ILE A 88 6.51 11.54 -1.43
N TYR A 89 5.20 11.39 -1.17
CA TYR A 89 4.51 10.14 -1.45
C TYR A 89 4.53 9.77 -2.93
N GLN A 90 4.31 10.72 -3.84
CA GLN A 90 4.35 10.44 -5.27
C GLN A 90 5.75 10.01 -5.74
N ASN A 91 6.81 10.58 -5.16
CA ASN A 91 8.17 10.13 -5.38
C ASN A 91 8.39 8.71 -4.83
N THR A 92 7.93 8.47 -3.60
CA THR A 92 7.99 7.16 -2.93
C THR A 92 7.25 6.11 -3.75
N ARG A 93 6.05 6.43 -4.24
CA ARG A 93 5.23 5.54 -5.08
C ARG A 93 5.96 5.13 -6.36
N ARG A 94 6.70 6.06 -7.01
CA ARG A 94 7.54 5.72 -8.17
C ARG A 94 8.74 4.85 -7.81
N PHE A 95 9.36 5.10 -6.65
CA PHE A 95 10.46 4.30 -6.13
C PHE A 95 10.02 2.87 -5.84
N VAL A 96 8.97 2.67 -5.03
CA VAL A 96 8.54 1.33 -4.60
C VAL A 96 8.03 0.46 -5.75
N TRP A 97 7.52 1.08 -6.84
CA TRP A 97 7.11 0.37 -8.06
C TRP A 97 8.20 0.39 -9.14
N SER A 98 9.43 0.16 -8.73
CA SER A 98 10.60 0.12 -9.61
C SER A 98 11.62 -0.91 -9.15
N LYS A 99 12.60 -1.20 -10.01
CA LYS A 99 13.71 -2.12 -9.69
C LYS A 99 14.63 -1.63 -8.56
N ASP A 100 14.49 -0.39 -8.14
CA ASP A 100 15.25 0.15 -7.01
C ASP A 100 14.64 -0.28 -5.66
N ASN A 101 13.39 -0.77 -5.66
CA ASN A 101 12.83 -1.54 -4.56
C ASN A 101 13.23 -3.02 -4.73
N PRO A 102 13.99 -3.62 -3.82
CA PRO A 102 14.48 -5.00 -3.94
C PRO A 102 13.37 -6.06 -3.99
N TYR A 103 12.16 -5.71 -3.56
CA TYR A 103 10.99 -6.60 -3.56
C TYR A 103 9.98 -6.29 -4.65
N PHE A 104 10.29 -5.38 -5.58
CA PHE A 104 9.49 -5.22 -6.78
C PHE A 104 9.92 -6.24 -7.85
N PHE A 105 8.99 -7.07 -8.27
CA PHE A 105 9.21 -8.12 -9.26
C PHE A 105 8.37 -7.87 -10.51
N ARG A 106 8.91 -8.22 -11.67
CA ARG A 106 8.21 -8.13 -12.96
C ARG A 106 8.61 -9.29 -13.86
N GLY A 107 7.63 -10.00 -14.39
CA GLY A 107 7.81 -11.13 -15.29
C GLY A 107 6.69 -11.25 -16.32
N LYS A 108 6.60 -12.41 -16.99
CA LYS A 108 5.60 -12.65 -18.05
C LYS A 108 4.19 -12.86 -17.52
N ALA A 109 4.04 -13.31 -16.27
CA ALA A 109 2.72 -13.54 -15.67
C ALA A 109 2.15 -12.25 -15.04
N GLY A 110 3.03 -11.34 -14.58
CA GLY A 110 2.60 -10.10 -13.96
C GLY A 110 3.75 -9.36 -13.27
N GLU A 111 3.38 -8.33 -12.52
CA GLU A 111 4.31 -7.58 -11.68
C GLU A 111 3.68 -7.23 -10.34
N GLY A 112 4.50 -6.89 -9.36
CA GLY A 112 4.03 -6.45 -8.06
C GLY A 112 5.14 -6.39 -7.03
N ILE A 113 4.80 -5.89 -5.85
CA ILE A 113 5.69 -5.92 -4.69
C ILE A 113 5.45 -7.23 -3.95
N GLY A 114 6.51 -7.91 -3.56
CA GLY A 114 6.49 -9.06 -2.66
C GLY A 114 6.92 -8.67 -1.25
N GLY A 115 7.76 -9.50 -0.64
CA GLY A 115 8.30 -9.23 0.67
C GLY A 115 9.41 -10.22 1.04
N PRO A 116 10.22 -9.91 2.07
CA PRO A 116 11.37 -10.72 2.44
C PRO A 116 11.01 -12.15 2.87
N HIS A 117 9.79 -12.37 3.36
CA HIS A 117 9.34 -13.67 3.89
C HIS A 117 8.81 -14.64 2.83
N MET A 118 8.53 -14.17 1.60
CA MET A 118 8.00 -15.02 0.52
C MET A 118 9.07 -15.48 -0.47
N GLY A 119 10.26 -14.89 -0.42
CA GLY A 119 11.32 -15.14 -1.37
C GLY A 119 11.22 -14.29 -2.64
N TYR A 120 12.19 -14.48 -3.54
CA TYR A 120 12.26 -13.73 -4.78
C TYR A 120 11.22 -14.22 -5.80
N ASP A 121 10.84 -13.31 -6.71
CA ASP A 121 9.91 -13.56 -7.82
C ASP A 121 8.44 -13.82 -7.40
N MET A 122 8.14 -13.77 -6.10
CA MET A 122 6.79 -13.92 -5.56
C MET A 122 6.16 -12.55 -5.30
N ALA A 123 5.28 -12.11 -6.21
CA ALA A 123 4.52 -10.87 -6.06
C ALA A 123 3.23 -11.11 -5.29
N TRP A 124 2.85 -10.13 -4.46
CA TRP A 124 1.59 -10.17 -3.73
C TRP A 124 0.49 -9.38 -4.45
N PRO A 125 -0.66 -9.99 -4.72
CA PRO A 125 -1.84 -9.28 -5.22
C PRO A 125 -2.24 -8.07 -4.38
N MET A 126 -1.96 -8.08 -3.07
CA MET A 126 -2.21 -6.94 -2.18
C MET A 126 -1.53 -5.66 -2.66
N SER A 127 -0.33 -5.75 -3.23
CA SER A 127 0.36 -4.58 -3.78
C SER A 127 -0.36 -3.99 -5.00
N LEU A 128 -0.97 -4.84 -5.85
CA LEU A 128 -1.81 -4.41 -6.97
C LEU A 128 -3.09 -3.74 -6.47
N ILE A 129 -3.73 -4.31 -5.43
CA ILE A 129 -4.91 -3.73 -4.80
C ILE A 129 -4.59 -2.34 -4.25
N MET A 130 -3.49 -2.21 -3.48
CA MET A 130 -3.08 -0.90 -2.93
C MET A 130 -2.69 0.09 -4.03
N ARG A 131 -2.04 -0.36 -5.10
CA ARG A 131 -1.72 0.48 -6.25
C ARG A 131 -2.98 1.05 -6.89
N ALA A 132 -4.01 0.23 -7.10
CA ALA A 132 -5.30 0.66 -7.63
C ALA A 132 -6.04 1.60 -6.65
N MET A 133 -6.07 1.26 -5.36
CA MET A 133 -6.72 2.05 -4.31
C MET A 133 -6.14 3.46 -4.16
N THR A 134 -4.84 3.61 -4.42
CA THR A 134 -4.08 4.86 -4.29
C THR A 134 -3.75 5.51 -5.64
N SER A 135 -4.51 5.17 -6.69
CA SER A 135 -4.39 5.77 -8.02
C SER A 135 -5.59 6.63 -8.37
N ARG A 136 -5.34 7.68 -9.18
CA ARG A 136 -6.38 8.47 -9.86
C ARG A 136 -6.39 8.20 -11.37
N ASP A 137 -5.40 7.45 -11.87
CA ASP A 137 -5.26 7.09 -13.28
C ASP A 137 -6.10 5.84 -13.59
N ASP A 138 -7.15 6.02 -14.37
CA ASP A 138 -8.08 4.93 -14.77
C ASP A 138 -7.37 3.82 -15.53
N LYS A 139 -6.33 4.15 -16.30
CA LYS A 139 -5.54 3.14 -17.02
C LYS A 139 -4.78 2.27 -16.04
N GLU A 140 -4.10 2.88 -15.07
CA GLU A 140 -3.37 2.14 -14.05
C GLU A 140 -4.29 1.28 -13.19
N ILE A 141 -5.45 1.83 -12.78
CA ILE A 141 -6.46 1.07 -12.03
C ILE A 141 -6.92 -0.15 -12.82
N LYS A 142 -7.23 0.03 -14.10
CA LYS A 142 -7.65 -1.06 -14.98
C LYS A 142 -6.57 -2.13 -15.12
N GLU A 143 -5.32 -1.72 -15.35
CA GLU A 143 -4.18 -2.65 -15.46
C GLU A 143 -4.01 -3.48 -14.18
N CYS A 144 -4.16 -2.87 -13.00
CA CYS A 144 -4.10 -3.58 -11.73
C CYS A 144 -5.26 -4.58 -11.58
N VAL A 145 -6.50 -4.17 -11.86
CA VAL A 145 -7.67 -5.06 -11.77
C VAL A 145 -7.56 -6.21 -12.76
N GLN A 146 -7.15 -5.94 -14.00
CA GLN A 146 -6.95 -6.97 -15.01
C GLN A 146 -5.89 -7.98 -14.56
N MET A 147 -4.76 -7.51 -14.04
CA MET A 147 -3.69 -8.39 -13.56
C MET A 147 -4.14 -9.26 -12.38
N LEU A 148 -4.96 -8.72 -11.44
CA LEU A 148 -5.57 -9.50 -10.37
C LEU A 148 -6.45 -10.65 -10.92
N MET A 149 -7.18 -10.41 -12.01
CA MET A 149 -8.00 -11.43 -12.66
C MET A 149 -7.14 -12.45 -13.42
N ASP A 150 -6.06 -12.02 -14.06
CA ASP A 150 -5.19 -12.88 -14.87
C ASP A 150 -4.27 -13.77 -14.02
N THR A 151 -4.05 -13.41 -12.75
CA THR A 151 -3.16 -14.14 -11.82
C THR A 151 -3.90 -14.97 -10.77
N ASP A 152 -5.21 -15.19 -10.91
CA ASP A 152 -6.01 -16.00 -9.99
C ASP A 152 -5.87 -17.51 -10.20
N ALA A 153 -4.99 -17.96 -11.10
CA ALA A 153 -4.76 -19.37 -11.46
C ALA A 153 -6.04 -20.13 -11.84
N ASN A 154 -7.05 -19.44 -12.38
CA ASN A 154 -8.40 -19.95 -12.71
C ASN A 154 -9.20 -20.48 -11.50
N THR A 155 -8.87 -20.04 -10.30
CA THR A 155 -9.57 -20.44 -9.06
C THR A 155 -10.74 -19.52 -8.70
N GLY A 156 -10.77 -18.31 -9.29
CA GLY A 156 -11.79 -17.29 -8.99
C GLY A 156 -11.59 -16.60 -7.64
N VAL A 157 -10.43 -16.77 -7.00
CA VAL A 157 -10.08 -16.13 -5.72
C VAL A 157 -8.66 -15.58 -5.75
N ILE A 158 -8.37 -14.62 -4.88
CA ILE A 158 -7.05 -14.02 -4.74
C ILE A 158 -6.19 -14.85 -3.80
N HIS A 159 -5.00 -15.26 -4.27
CA HIS A 159 -4.00 -15.99 -3.52
C HIS A 159 -3.13 -15.04 -2.68
N GLU A 160 -2.33 -15.57 -1.75
CA GLU A 160 -1.39 -14.76 -0.97
C GLU A 160 -0.30 -14.14 -1.84
N SER A 161 0.32 -14.97 -2.70
CA SER A 161 1.31 -14.51 -3.69
C SER A 161 1.24 -15.36 -4.96
N PHE A 162 1.78 -14.83 -6.04
CA PHE A 162 1.97 -15.56 -7.30
C PHE A 162 3.38 -15.37 -7.83
N ASP A 163 3.89 -16.39 -8.52
CA ASP A 163 5.19 -16.31 -9.22
C ASP A 163 5.02 -15.44 -10.49
N ILE A 164 5.86 -14.42 -10.64
CA ILE A 164 5.83 -13.49 -11.78
C ILE A 164 6.14 -14.18 -13.12
N LYS A 165 6.64 -15.39 -13.11
CA LYS A 165 6.95 -16.19 -14.31
C LYS A 165 5.83 -17.14 -14.67
N ASP A 166 5.07 -17.62 -13.66
CA ASP A 166 3.98 -18.58 -13.84
C ASP A 166 2.92 -18.40 -12.75
N SER A 167 1.79 -17.78 -13.06
CA SER A 167 0.70 -17.55 -12.10
C SER A 167 0.05 -18.82 -11.57
N MET A 168 0.28 -19.99 -12.20
CA MET A 168 -0.17 -21.28 -11.66
C MET A 168 0.64 -21.73 -10.44
N HIS A 169 1.80 -21.09 -10.20
CA HIS A 169 2.60 -21.27 -9.00
C HIS A 169 2.30 -20.15 -8.02
N TYR A 170 1.54 -20.46 -6.97
CA TYR A 170 1.07 -19.52 -5.97
C TYR A 170 1.13 -20.09 -4.56
N THR A 171 1.05 -19.23 -3.55
CA THR A 171 0.95 -19.62 -2.14
C THR A 171 -0.45 -19.36 -1.61
N ARG A 172 -0.88 -20.17 -0.63
CA ARG A 172 -2.20 -20.11 0.03
C ARG A 172 -3.36 -19.95 -0.97
N PRO A 173 -4.00 -21.05 -1.38
CA PRO A 173 -5.08 -21.06 -2.39
C PRO A 173 -6.18 -20.04 -2.15
N TRP A 174 -6.48 -19.74 -0.89
CA TRP A 174 -7.41 -18.71 -0.47
C TRP A 174 -6.82 -17.88 0.66
N PHE A 175 -6.73 -16.58 0.47
CA PHE A 175 -6.16 -15.67 1.46
C PHE A 175 -7.17 -14.56 1.80
N ALA A 176 -7.81 -14.69 2.98
CA ALA A 176 -8.93 -13.85 3.39
C ALA A 176 -8.63 -12.35 3.32
N TRP A 177 -7.47 -11.95 3.79
CA TRP A 177 -7.08 -10.55 3.85
C TRP A 177 -7.09 -9.88 2.46
N GLN A 178 -6.47 -10.51 1.47
CA GLN A 178 -6.44 -9.95 0.12
C GLN A 178 -7.80 -10.01 -0.58
N ASN A 179 -8.57 -11.09 -0.36
CA ASN A 179 -9.91 -11.19 -0.92
C ASN A 179 -10.86 -10.12 -0.37
N THR A 180 -10.76 -9.79 0.94
CA THR A 180 -11.55 -8.71 1.53
C THR A 180 -11.12 -7.34 1.02
N LEU A 181 -9.81 -7.06 0.89
CA LEU A 181 -9.30 -5.81 0.30
C LEU A 181 -9.67 -5.67 -1.18
N PHE A 182 -9.69 -6.78 -1.92
CA PHE A 182 -10.18 -6.75 -3.30
C PHE A 182 -11.67 -6.40 -3.37
N GLY A 183 -12.49 -6.98 -2.51
CA GLY A 183 -13.90 -6.62 -2.37
C GLY A 183 -14.08 -5.13 -2.05
N GLU A 184 -13.26 -4.59 -1.15
CA GLU A 184 -13.26 -3.15 -0.82
C GLU A 184 -12.85 -2.28 -2.02
N LEU A 185 -11.83 -2.70 -2.81
CA LEU A 185 -11.46 -2.01 -4.05
C LEU A 185 -12.63 -1.96 -5.03
N ILE A 186 -13.32 -3.09 -5.26
CA ILE A 186 -14.50 -3.13 -6.16
C ILE A 186 -15.59 -2.17 -5.67
N LEU A 187 -15.93 -2.22 -4.37
CA LEU A 187 -16.93 -1.32 -3.80
C LEU A 187 -16.54 0.16 -3.93
N LYS A 188 -15.26 0.47 -3.72
CA LYS A 188 -14.72 1.81 -3.94
C LYS A 188 -14.90 2.26 -5.39
N LEU A 189 -14.51 1.43 -6.36
CA LEU A 189 -14.59 1.76 -7.77
C LEU A 189 -16.04 1.98 -8.21
N VAL A 190 -16.99 1.16 -7.73
CA VAL A 190 -18.42 1.36 -7.97
C VAL A 190 -18.90 2.69 -7.38
N LYS A 191 -18.52 3.00 -6.13
CA LYS A 191 -18.88 4.26 -5.46
C LYS A 191 -18.30 5.49 -6.18
N ASP A 192 -17.10 5.35 -6.74
CA ASP A 192 -16.40 6.39 -7.50
C ASP A 192 -16.95 6.55 -8.94
N GLY A 193 -17.99 5.79 -9.33
CA GLY A 193 -18.61 5.83 -10.67
C GLY A 193 -17.77 5.17 -11.77
N LYS A 194 -16.83 4.29 -11.41
CA LYS A 194 -15.91 3.60 -12.33
C LYS A 194 -16.40 2.20 -12.74
N THR A 195 -17.70 1.97 -12.76
CA THR A 195 -18.31 0.67 -13.12
C THR A 195 -17.95 0.24 -14.55
N ASP A 196 -17.91 1.19 -15.51
CA ASP A 196 -17.55 0.89 -16.89
C ASP A 196 -16.10 0.38 -17.02
N LEU A 197 -15.20 0.88 -16.16
CA LEU A 197 -13.83 0.37 -16.08
C LEU A 197 -13.84 -1.10 -15.67
N LEU A 198 -14.59 -1.48 -14.63
CA LEU A 198 -14.70 -2.88 -14.19
C LEU A 198 -15.28 -3.78 -15.28
N ILE A 199 -16.35 -3.34 -15.96
CA ILE A 199 -16.99 -4.10 -17.06
C ILE A 199 -16.03 -4.27 -18.26
N SER A 200 -15.09 -3.36 -18.43
CA SER A 200 -14.09 -3.42 -19.51
C SER A 200 -12.95 -4.41 -19.25
N CYS A 201 -12.78 -4.88 -18.01
CA CYS A 201 -11.86 -5.97 -17.70
C CYS A 201 -12.46 -7.30 -18.15
N LYS A 202 -11.64 -8.17 -18.74
CA LYS A 202 -12.11 -9.45 -19.29
C LYS A 202 -11.17 -10.57 -18.86
N LYS A 203 -11.76 -11.69 -18.53
CA LYS A 203 -11.05 -12.96 -18.32
C LYS A 203 -11.14 -13.81 -19.56
#